data_db8261d01ca9cd9abef448d6dbd532d9
#
_entry.id   db8261d01ca9cd9abef448d6dbd532d9
#
_cell.length_a   1.000
_cell.length_b   1.000
_cell.length_c   1.000
_cell.angle_alpha   90.00
_cell.angle_beta   90.00
_cell.angle_gamma   90.00
#
_symmetry.space_group_name_H-M   'P 1'
#
loop_
_entity.id
_entity.type
_entity.pdbx_description
1 polymer ?
#
loop_
_entity_poly.entity_id
_entity_poly.type
_entity_poly.pdbx_seq_one_letter_code
_entity_poly.pdbx_strand_id
1 'polypeptide(L)'
;MRAYSSAGNALFFPFRRQYICLKHVIISMKVKYACFIISIFCLLFSCSDDDFTTSSSVSPLHFSTDTVDMDTVFANVPTSTRTFWVYNRSGANVRLSSVRLAGGNQQGYRVNVDGTYLSAESGFQTNNLEVRKNDSIRVFVELTSPKATSEGLELIEDKLVFSQLGGMEQRVLLRARSWKARSVKNLRIRRDTTLTGETPIIVYGKIQVDSAATLTLAPGTMLFFHDKAGIDVYGRLLVKGTAEANVVLRGDRLDKMFSYLPYDRVSGQWAGVRIYEHSYGNEFENMDLHSSFDGLRVDSSDVSKTKLVMKAVTIHNCQGFGVLADNSQIEMQNCQISNTQNDCVRINGGKVSLTHCTLAQFYPFGANRGAALWVTFNKYPLTNLVVQNSLLTGYANDILMLGKEEKGKGLLMTFRDCRIRMPKLEVPYTNAKFENVTYENATDTTQSPRNTFAVFDEKNLYYDFRLKKGSGAIGAANTLWALPTDRKGVARDAKPDLGAYEYKE
;
A
#
# COMPACT_ATOMS: atom_id res chain seq x y z
N MET A 1 -32.98 -55.79 42.12
CA MET A 1 -34.15 -56.30 42.94
C MET A 1 -35.41 -56.04 42.13
N ARG A 2 -35.98 -57.15 41.70
CA ARG A 2 -37.39 -57.57 41.87
C ARG A 2 -38.43 -56.50 41.45
N ALA A 3 -39.40 -56.72 40.62
CA ALA A 3 -39.98 -57.87 39.95
C ALA A 3 -41.49 -57.61 39.85
N TYR A 4 -42.09 -58.11 38.75
CA TYR A 4 -43.51 -58.55 38.60
C TYR A 4 -44.64 -57.51 38.63
N SER A 5 -45.64 -57.59 37.89
CA SER A 5 -46.40 -58.48 36.99
C SER A 5 -47.78 -57.83 36.87
N SER A 6 -48.62 -58.00 36.00
CA SER A 6 -49.14 -59.00 35.14
C SER A 6 -50.39 -58.41 34.43
N ALA A 7 -50.53 -58.67 33.17
CA ALA A 7 -51.55 -59.43 32.52
C ALA A 7 -53.01 -58.96 32.58
N GLY A 8 -53.65 -58.94 31.42
CA GLY A 8 -55.11 -59.07 31.23
C GLY A 8 -55.64 -58.52 29.95
N ASN A 9 -55.68 -59.35 28.88
CA ASN A 9 -56.74 -59.66 27.90
C ASN A 9 -57.83 -58.60 27.68
N ALA A 10 -58.32 -58.26 26.53
CA ALA A 10 -58.64 -58.98 25.29
C ALA A 10 -59.29 -58.07 24.24
N LEU A 11 -58.98 -58.31 23.01
CA LEU A 11 -59.81 -58.55 21.84
C LEU A 11 -60.79 -57.46 21.28
N PHE A 12 -60.68 -57.35 19.94
CA PHE A 12 -61.64 -56.86 18.93
C PHE A 12 -61.68 -55.30 18.76
N PHE A 13 -61.41 -54.70 17.57
CA PHE A 13 -61.58 -54.98 16.19
C PHE A 13 -60.68 -54.09 15.30
N PRO A 14 -60.03 -54.59 14.23
CA PRO A 14 -59.19 -53.76 13.42
C PRO A 14 -59.66 -53.68 11.95
N PHE A 15 -60.80 -53.16 11.61
CA PHE A 15 -61.21 -53.04 10.19
C PHE A 15 -61.52 -51.62 9.69
N ARG A 16 -61.65 -50.62 10.55
CA ARG A 16 -61.96 -49.25 10.12
C ARG A 16 -60.77 -48.33 9.93
N ARG A 17 -59.57 -48.63 10.44
CA ARG A 17 -58.39 -47.75 10.35
C ARG A 17 -57.63 -47.89 9.03
N GLN A 18 -57.69 -49.02 8.33
CA GLN A 18 -56.96 -49.26 7.07
C GLN A 18 -57.55 -48.46 5.89
N TYR A 19 -58.86 -48.28 5.81
CA TYR A 19 -59.49 -47.53 4.68
C TYR A 19 -59.25 -46.03 4.74
N ILE A 20 -59.11 -45.43 5.94
CA ILE A 20 -58.79 -43.98 6.09
C ILE A 20 -57.34 -43.73 5.77
N CYS A 21 -56.41 -44.60 6.13
CA CYS A 21 -55.00 -44.47 5.84
C CYS A 21 -54.70 -44.58 4.35
N LEU A 22 -55.37 -45.49 3.63
CA LEU A 22 -55.19 -45.65 2.18
C LEU A 22 -55.74 -44.44 1.38
N LYS A 23 -56.87 -43.84 1.77
CA LYS A 23 -57.38 -42.61 1.15
C LYS A 23 -56.43 -41.41 1.37
N HIS A 24 -55.83 -41.26 2.56
CA HIS A 24 -54.87 -40.20 2.85
C HIS A 24 -53.55 -40.36 2.05
N VAL A 25 -53.06 -41.58 1.90
CA VAL A 25 -51.85 -41.86 1.12
C VAL A 25 -52.11 -41.61 -0.37
N ILE A 26 -53.28 -42.02 -0.92
CA ILE A 26 -53.63 -41.78 -2.32
C ILE A 26 -53.85 -40.28 -2.61
N ILE A 27 -54.47 -39.53 -1.70
CA ILE A 27 -54.61 -38.08 -1.82
C ILE A 27 -53.26 -37.38 -1.74
N SER A 28 -52.37 -37.79 -0.80
CA SER A 28 -51.02 -37.26 -0.67
C SER A 28 -50.15 -37.56 -1.91
N MET A 29 -50.27 -38.73 -2.49
CA MET A 29 -49.57 -39.06 -3.75
C MET A 29 -50.11 -38.21 -4.93
N LYS A 30 -51.41 -38.04 -5.07
CA LYS A 30 -52.00 -37.21 -6.15
C LYS A 30 -51.59 -35.75 -6.03
N VAL A 31 -51.50 -35.19 -4.79
CA VAL A 31 -51.00 -33.83 -4.54
C VAL A 31 -49.51 -33.73 -4.87
N LYS A 32 -48.70 -34.72 -4.50
CA LYS A 32 -47.26 -34.73 -4.85
C LYS A 32 -47.03 -34.80 -6.38
N TYR A 33 -47.79 -35.62 -7.09
CA TYR A 33 -47.73 -35.66 -8.54
C TYR A 33 -48.25 -34.38 -9.21
N ALA A 34 -49.31 -33.76 -8.68
CA ALA A 34 -49.79 -32.47 -9.16
C ALA A 34 -48.73 -31.35 -8.92
N CYS A 35 -48.10 -31.28 -7.74
CA CYS A 35 -47.02 -30.33 -7.47
C CYS A 35 -45.78 -30.58 -8.34
N PHE A 36 -45.42 -31.85 -8.62
CA PHE A 36 -44.33 -32.23 -9.48
C PHE A 36 -44.60 -31.85 -10.96
N ILE A 37 -45.83 -32.07 -11.43
CA ILE A 37 -46.25 -31.68 -12.78
C ILE A 37 -46.30 -30.15 -12.91
N ILE A 38 -46.80 -29.43 -11.91
CA ILE A 38 -46.77 -27.95 -11.87
C ILE A 38 -45.34 -27.44 -11.86
N SER A 39 -44.43 -28.08 -11.10
CA SER A 39 -42.99 -27.71 -11.06
C SER A 39 -42.34 -27.94 -12.44
N ILE A 40 -42.61 -29.04 -13.13
CA ILE A 40 -42.13 -29.30 -14.49
C ILE A 40 -42.75 -28.28 -15.49
N PHE A 41 -44.01 -27.92 -15.33
CA PHE A 41 -44.67 -26.94 -16.20
C PHE A 41 -44.10 -25.52 -15.99
N CYS A 42 -43.73 -25.15 -14.75
CA CYS A 42 -43.04 -23.91 -14.46
C CYS A 42 -41.62 -23.87 -15.06
N LEU A 43 -40.95 -25.03 -15.17
CA LEU A 43 -39.62 -25.12 -15.78
C LEU A 43 -39.66 -25.01 -17.32
N LEU A 44 -40.80 -25.30 -17.93
CA LEU A 44 -40.98 -25.21 -19.39
C LEU A 44 -41.34 -23.79 -19.88
N PHE A 45 -41.74 -22.87 -18.98
CA PHE A 45 -41.96 -21.46 -19.32
C PHE A 45 -40.76 -20.55 -19.05
N SER A 46 -39.61 -21.10 -18.70
CA SER A 46 -38.38 -20.33 -18.45
C SER A 46 -37.56 -20.03 -19.71
N CYS A 47 -38.08 -20.35 -20.89
CA CYS A 47 -37.46 -19.91 -22.14
C CYS A 47 -38.30 -18.76 -22.70
N SER A 48 -37.95 -17.52 -22.37
CA SER A 48 -38.33 -16.39 -23.20
C SER A 48 -37.36 -16.42 -24.40
N ASP A 49 -37.91 -16.66 -25.61
CA ASP A 49 -37.16 -16.37 -26.83
C ASP A 49 -36.79 -14.86 -26.78
N ASP A 50 -35.52 -14.59 -26.53
CA ASP A 50 -34.94 -13.25 -26.64
C ASP A 50 -34.89 -12.93 -28.15
N ASP A 51 -35.98 -12.51 -28.72
CA ASP A 51 -36.01 -11.97 -30.09
C ASP A 51 -35.18 -10.70 -30.12
N PHE A 52 -33.94 -10.84 -30.57
CA PHE A 52 -33.10 -9.69 -30.94
C PHE A 52 -33.71 -9.08 -32.20
N THR A 53 -34.68 -8.23 -31.98
CA THR A 53 -35.34 -7.55 -33.09
C THR A 53 -34.32 -6.68 -33.84
N THR A 54 -34.30 -6.85 -35.16
CA THR A 54 -33.64 -5.95 -36.12
C THR A 54 -34.36 -4.60 -36.20
N SER A 55 -34.92 -4.11 -35.08
CA SER A 55 -35.64 -2.85 -35.09
C SER A 55 -34.64 -1.71 -35.28
N SER A 56 -34.91 -0.85 -36.20
CA SER A 56 -34.17 0.35 -36.56
C SER A 56 -34.16 1.44 -35.44
N SER A 57 -34.72 1.15 -34.27
CA SER A 57 -34.68 2.07 -33.13
C SER A 57 -33.31 2.02 -32.45
N VAL A 58 -32.47 2.93 -32.79
CA VAL A 58 -31.14 3.11 -32.20
C VAL A 58 -31.31 3.71 -30.82
N SER A 59 -30.90 2.98 -29.77
CA SER A 59 -30.89 3.48 -28.39
C SER A 59 -29.45 3.62 -27.92
N PRO A 60 -29.07 4.79 -27.36
CA PRO A 60 -27.72 4.96 -26.87
C PRO A 60 -27.43 4.03 -25.69
N LEU A 61 -26.26 3.40 -25.72
CA LEU A 61 -25.69 2.68 -24.59
C LEU A 61 -25.15 3.67 -23.55
N HIS A 62 -25.20 3.28 -22.29
CA HIS A 62 -24.64 4.07 -21.20
C HIS A 62 -23.35 3.43 -20.70
N PHE A 63 -22.28 4.18 -20.66
CA PHE A 63 -20.98 3.72 -20.18
C PHE A 63 -20.77 4.16 -18.73
N SER A 64 -20.20 3.30 -17.90
CA SER A 64 -19.81 3.68 -16.52
C SER A 64 -18.69 4.70 -16.47
N THR A 65 -17.96 4.86 -17.57
CA THR A 65 -16.96 5.90 -17.81
C THR A 65 -16.85 6.22 -19.30
N ASP A 66 -16.55 7.43 -19.67
CA ASP A 66 -16.23 7.86 -21.03
C ASP A 66 -14.73 7.72 -21.36
N THR A 67 -13.90 7.55 -20.31
CA THR A 67 -12.44 7.44 -20.41
C THR A 67 -11.91 6.38 -19.47
N VAL A 68 -11.16 5.42 -19.99
CA VAL A 68 -10.35 4.49 -19.20
C VAL A 68 -8.94 5.05 -19.13
N ASP A 69 -8.63 5.71 -18.01
CA ASP A 69 -7.30 6.25 -17.74
C ASP A 69 -6.45 5.20 -16.99
N MET A 70 -5.39 4.73 -17.64
CA MET A 70 -4.43 3.79 -17.04
C MET A 70 -3.40 4.51 -16.16
N ASP A 71 -3.48 5.85 -16.07
CA ASP A 71 -2.53 6.71 -15.35
C ASP A 71 -1.12 6.66 -15.97
N THR A 72 -0.07 6.67 -15.14
CA THR A 72 1.31 6.49 -15.59
C THR A 72 1.66 5.01 -15.62
N VAL A 73 2.31 4.55 -16.69
CA VAL A 73 2.72 3.16 -16.89
C VAL A 73 4.18 3.11 -17.37
N PHE A 74 4.90 2.06 -17.02
CA PHE A 74 6.22 1.85 -17.62
C PHE A 74 6.10 1.27 -19.03
N ALA A 75 6.92 1.78 -19.95
CA ALA A 75 7.03 1.22 -21.29
C ALA A 75 7.50 -0.23 -21.24
N ASN A 76 6.90 -1.09 -22.07
CA ASN A 76 7.12 -2.54 -22.15
C ASN A 76 6.79 -3.33 -20.87
N VAL A 77 6.07 -2.74 -19.92
CA VAL A 77 5.60 -3.42 -18.71
C VAL A 77 4.07 -3.55 -18.77
N PRO A 78 3.52 -4.77 -18.65
CA PRO A 78 2.07 -4.95 -18.63
C PRO A 78 1.43 -4.26 -17.42
N THR A 79 0.28 -3.62 -17.64
CA THR A 79 -0.52 -3.01 -16.56
C THR A 79 -1.42 -4.03 -15.89
N SER A 80 -1.97 -3.66 -14.74
CA SER A 80 -3.16 -4.32 -14.21
C SER A 80 -4.37 -4.03 -15.09
N THR A 81 -5.34 -4.95 -15.04
CA THR A 81 -6.60 -4.84 -15.78
C THR A 81 -7.48 -3.74 -15.20
N ARG A 82 -7.97 -2.83 -16.04
CA ARG A 82 -9.05 -1.90 -15.74
C ARG A 82 -10.35 -2.42 -16.32
N THR A 83 -11.46 -2.11 -15.66
CA THR A 83 -12.79 -2.57 -16.12
C THR A 83 -13.78 -1.43 -16.13
N PHE A 84 -14.71 -1.50 -17.09
CA PHE A 84 -15.89 -0.66 -17.11
C PHE A 84 -17.11 -1.43 -17.60
N TRP A 85 -18.30 -0.87 -17.37
CA TRP A 85 -19.56 -1.46 -17.75
C TRP A 85 -20.21 -0.68 -18.88
N VAL A 86 -20.90 -1.42 -19.75
CA VAL A 86 -21.71 -0.88 -20.84
C VAL A 86 -23.15 -1.34 -20.60
N TYR A 87 -24.02 -0.41 -20.29
CA TYR A 87 -25.41 -0.67 -19.93
C TYR A 87 -26.36 -0.42 -21.10
N ASN A 88 -27.27 -1.35 -21.35
CA ASN A 88 -28.45 -1.12 -22.15
C ASN A 88 -29.61 -0.78 -21.21
N ARG A 89 -29.97 0.48 -21.12
CA ARG A 89 -31.12 0.96 -20.31
C ARG A 89 -32.39 1.10 -21.10
N SER A 90 -32.42 0.63 -22.36
CA SER A 90 -33.60 0.66 -23.21
C SER A 90 -34.52 -0.52 -22.94
N GLY A 91 -35.77 -0.40 -23.36
CA GLY A 91 -36.74 -1.49 -23.27
C GLY A 91 -36.58 -2.60 -24.32
N ALA A 92 -35.57 -2.55 -25.19
CA ALA A 92 -35.30 -3.49 -26.27
C ALA A 92 -33.86 -3.99 -26.23
N ASN A 93 -33.60 -5.18 -26.77
CA ASN A 93 -32.25 -5.72 -26.94
C ASN A 93 -31.50 -4.88 -27.98
N VAL A 94 -30.21 -4.59 -27.72
CA VAL A 94 -29.34 -3.86 -28.64
C VAL A 94 -28.32 -4.80 -29.24
N ARG A 95 -28.20 -4.81 -30.58
CA ARG A 95 -27.16 -5.54 -31.28
C ARG A 95 -26.08 -4.57 -31.77
N LEU A 96 -24.86 -4.84 -31.37
CA LEU A 96 -23.66 -4.14 -31.85
C LEU A 96 -23.17 -4.89 -33.11
N SER A 97 -23.09 -4.18 -34.22
CA SER A 97 -22.51 -4.73 -35.46
C SER A 97 -21.01 -4.97 -35.26
N SER A 98 -20.31 -4.10 -34.49
CA SER A 98 -18.93 -4.34 -34.11
C SER A 98 -18.57 -3.58 -32.83
N VAL A 99 -17.58 -4.12 -32.08
CA VAL A 99 -16.79 -3.40 -31.07
C VAL A 99 -15.34 -3.54 -31.46
N ARG A 100 -14.60 -2.44 -31.67
CA ARG A 100 -13.27 -2.45 -32.21
C ARG A 100 -12.34 -1.42 -31.54
N LEU A 101 -11.04 -1.74 -31.49
CA LEU A 101 -9.97 -0.76 -31.23
C LEU A 101 -9.75 0.07 -32.51
N ALA A 102 -9.84 1.39 -32.44
CA ALA A 102 -9.69 2.28 -33.59
C ALA A 102 -8.27 2.22 -34.19
N GLY A 103 -7.24 2.17 -33.34
CA GLY A 103 -5.84 2.03 -33.74
C GLY A 103 -5.34 0.57 -33.82
N GLY A 104 -6.22 -0.43 -33.65
CA GLY A 104 -5.78 -1.82 -33.51
C GLY A 104 -4.90 -1.99 -32.25
N ASN A 105 -3.78 -2.71 -32.37
CA ASN A 105 -2.84 -2.88 -31.25
C ASN A 105 -1.59 -1.98 -31.35
N GLN A 106 -1.62 -0.92 -32.13
CA GLN A 106 -0.45 -0.04 -32.33
C GLN A 106 0.05 0.60 -31.05
N GLN A 107 -0.89 0.92 -30.13
CA GLN A 107 -0.58 1.52 -28.83
C GLN A 107 -0.41 0.48 -27.71
N GLY A 108 -0.58 -0.81 -28.01
CA GLY A 108 -0.40 -1.90 -27.06
C GLY A 108 -1.60 -2.18 -26.15
N TYR A 109 -2.78 -1.60 -26.43
CA TYR A 109 -4.02 -1.92 -25.71
C TYR A 109 -4.50 -3.33 -26.03
N ARG A 110 -4.90 -4.06 -25.01
CA ARG A 110 -5.55 -5.39 -25.09
C ARG A 110 -6.91 -5.29 -24.45
N VAL A 111 -7.94 -5.65 -25.18
CA VAL A 111 -9.32 -5.50 -24.74
C VAL A 111 -10.06 -6.83 -24.82
N ASN A 112 -10.81 -7.15 -23.77
CA ASN A 112 -11.78 -8.23 -23.76
C ASN A 112 -13.17 -7.60 -23.54
N VAL A 113 -14.10 -7.90 -24.43
CA VAL A 113 -15.48 -7.41 -24.39
C VAL A 113 -16.38 -8.59 -24.14
N ASP A 114 -16.98 -8.66 -22.97
CA ASP A 114 -17.93 -9.71 -22.56
C ASP A 114 -17.44 -11.14 -22.84
N GLY A 115 -16.18 -11.42 -22.44
CA GLY A 115 -15.54 -12.72 -22.65
C GLY A 115 -14.83 -12.87 -24.00
N THR A 116 -15.02 -11.98 -24.96
CA THR A 116 -14.37 -12.04 -26.28
C THR A 116 -13.13 -11.14 -26.32
N TYR A 117 -11.97 -11.75 -26.52
CA TYR A 117 -10.71 -11.01 -26.69
C TYR A 117 -10.59 -10.44 -28.11
N LEU A 118 -10.29 -9.15 -28.22
CA LEU A 118 -10.07 -8.49 -29.51
C LEU A 118 -8.64 -8.81 -30.00
N SER A 119 -8.49 -9.92 -30.71
CA SER A 119 -7.21 -10.43 -31.16
C SER A 119 -6.79 -9.90 -32.55
N ALA A 120 -5.53 -10.12 -32.92
CA ALA A 120 -5.02 -9.78 -34.24
C ALA A 120 -5.75 -10.57 -35.35
N GLU A 121 -6.09 -11.86 -35.08
CA GLU A 121 -6.80 -12.71 -36.04
C GLU A 121 -8.18 -12.15 -36.35
N SER A 122 -8.83 -11.49 -35.38
CA SER A 122 -10.14 -10.84 -35.58
C SER A 122 -10.04 -9.39 -36.07
N GLY A 123 -8.81 -8.88 -36.36
CA GLY A 123 -8.58 -7.48 -36.70
C GLY A 123 -8.84 -6.52 -35.55
N PHE A 124 -8.60 -6.95 -34.31
CA PHE A 124 -8.85 -6.21 -33.06
C PHE A 124 -10.29 -5.76 -32.89
N GLN A 125 -11.22 -6.61 -33.30
CA GLN A 125 -12.66 -6.37 -33.19
C GLN A 125 -13.43 -7.64 -32.83
N THR A 126 -14.65 -7.45 -32.35
CA THR A 126 -15.69 -8.49 -32.27
C THR A 126 -16.96 -8.00 -32.97
N ASN A 127 -17.74 -8.92 -33.55
CA ASN A 127 -18.92 -8.59 -34.30
C ASN A 127 -20.14 -9.26 -33.67
N ASN A 128 -21.35 -8.73 -33.98
CA ASN A 128 -22.64 -9.28 -33.57
C ASN A 128 -22.77 -9.50 -32.06
N LEU A 129 -22.23 -8.59 -31.26
CA LEU A 129 -22.34 -8.61 -29.79
C LEU A 129 -23.74 -8.12 -29.40
N GLU A 130 -24.37 -8.80 -28.47
CA GLU A 130 -25.72 -8.50 -28.01
C GLU A 130 -25.72 -8.02 -26.57
N VAL A 131 -26.44 -6.90 -26.34
CA VAL A 131 -26.65 -6.36 -24.98
C VAL A 131 -28.15 -6.41 -24.72
N ARG A 132 -28.58 -7.29 -23.82
CA ARG A 132 -30.00 -7.51 -23.53
C ARG A 132 -30.64 -6.26 -22.93
N LYS A 133 -31.97 -6.14 -23.05
CA LYS A 133 -32.75 -5.06 -22.44
C LYS A 133 -32.52 -5.02 -20.92
N ASN A 134 -32.27 -3.83 -20.36
CA ASN A 134 -32.02 -3.60 -18.94
C ASN A 134 -30.83 -4.41 -18.36
N ASP A 135 -29.89 -4.81 -19.22
CA ASP A 135 -28.71 -5.57 -18.84
C ASP A 135 -27.41 -4.80 -19.18
N SER A 136 -26.29 -5.40 -18.88
CA SER A 136 -24.97 -4.81 -19.10
C SER A 136 -23.93 -5.85 -19.48
N ILE A 137 -22.92 -5.42 -20.22
CA ILE A 137 -21.71 -6.19 -20.51
C ILE A 137 -20.51 -5.56 -19.85
N ARG A 138 -19.52 -6.36 -19.55
CA ARG A 138 -18.27 -5.93 -18.89
C ARG A 138 -17.14 -5.89 -19.89
N VAL A 139 -16.37 -4.81 -19.85
CA VAL A 139 -15.19 -4.63 -20.68
C VAL A 139 -13.95 -4.59 -19.80
N PHE A 140 -12.93 -5.34 -20.19
CA PHE A 140 -11.63 -5.42 -19.54
C PHE A 140 -10.57 -4.82 -20.46
N VAL A 141 -9.75 -3.93 -19.94
CA VAL A 141 -8.70 -3.23 -20.67
C VAL A 141 -7.38 -3.40 -19.97
N GLU A 142 -6.36 -3.80 -20.70
CA GLU A 142 -4.96 -3.84 -20.29
C GLU A 142 -4.11 -3.06 -21.29
N LEU A 143 -2.93 -2.66 -20.86
CA LEU A 143 -1.95 -1.99 -21.71
C LEU A 143 -0.57 -2.61 -21.52
N THR A 144 0.12 -2.87 -22.61
CA THR A 144 1.58 -2.97 -22.62
C THR A 144 2.05 -1.93 -23.62
N SER A 145 2.34 -0.74 -23.11
CA SER A 145 2.79 0.38 -23.95
C SER A 145 4.01 0.01 -24.74
N PRO A 146 4.14 0.39 -26.02
CA PRO A 146 5.36 0.19 -26.77
C PRO A 146 6.54 0.92 -26.13
N LYS A 147 7.74 0.66 -26.64
CA LYS A 147 8.96 1.34 -26.15
C LYS A 147 8.80 2.85 -26.30
N ALA A 148 8.92 3.57 -25.19
CA ALA A 148 8.89 5.03 -25.22
C ALA A 148 10.10 5.58 -25.98
N THR A 149 9.86 6.57 -26.82
CA THR A 149 10.87 7.20 -27.69
C THR A 149 11.52 8.40 -27.02
N SER A 150 10.82 9.06 -26.09
CA SER A 150 11.29 10.22 -25.34
C SER A 150 11.78 9.84 -23.93
N GLU A 151 12.59 10.70 -23.31
CA GLU A 151 13.03 10.54 -21.91
C GLU A 151 11.94 10.93 -20.89
N GLY A 152 10.85 11.56 -21.32
CA GLY A 152 9.75 11.99 -20.48
C GLY A 152 8.55 11.05 -20.50
N LEU A 153 7.42 11.59 -20.06
CA LEU A 153 6.11 10.94 -20.14
C LEU A 153 5.54 11.13 -21.55
N GLU A 154 5.23 10.05 -22.22
CA GLU A 154 4.65 10.02 -23.56
C GLU A 154 3.17 9.66 -23.47
N LEU A 155 2.29 10.50 -24.08
CA LEU A 155 0.84 10.26 -24.07
C LEU A 155 0.51 9.14 -25.06
N ILE A 156 -0.19 8.13 -24.58
CA ILE A 156 -0.68 6.97 -25.34
C ILE A 156 -2.21 6.99 -25.33
N GLU A 157 -2.82 7.11 -26.50
CA GLU A 157 -4.28 7.14 -26.63
C GLU A 157 -4.78 6.20 -27.75
N ASP A 158 -5.94 5.59 -27.50
CA ASP A 158 -6.74 4.86 -28.49
C ASP A 158 -8.22 5.01 -28.13
N LYS A 159 -9.10 4.55 -28.99
CA LYS A 159 -10.56 4.57 -28.80
C LYS A 159 -11.14 3.19 -28.97
N LEU A 160 -11.95 2.77 -28.01
CA LEU A 160 -12.80 1.60 -28.20
C LEU A 160 -14.14 2.07 -28.77
N VAL A 161 -14.46 1.65 -29.99
CA VAL A 161 -15.61 2.09 -30.78
C VAL A 161 -16.67 1.01 -30.74
N PHE A 162 -17.89 1.38 -30.34
CA PHE A 162 -19.08 0.55 -30.31
C PHE A 162 -20.02 1.00 -31.44
N SER A 163 -20.19 0.17 -32.45
CA SER A 163 -21.05 0.45 -33.60
C SER A 163 -22.32 -0.39 -33.51
N GLN A 164 -23.50 0.25 -33.51
CA GLN A 164 -24.80 -0.43 -33.49
C GLN A 164 -25.24 -0.76 -34.91
N LEU A 165 -26.08 -1.77 -35.05
CA LEU A 165 -26.64 -2.19 -36.34
C LEU A 165 -27.41 -1.05 -37.06
N GLY A 166 -27.99 -0.12 -36.32
CA GLY A 166 -28.68 1.07 -36.84
C GLY A 166 -27.74 2.26 -37.21
N GLY A 167 -26.42 2.08 -37.21
CA GLY A 167 -25.47 3.07 -37.64
C GLY A 167 -24.97 4.05 -36.58
N MET A 168 -25.44 3.98 -35.32
CA MET A 168 -24.92 4.78 -34.23
C MET A 168 -23.54 4.29 -33.80
N GLU A 169 -22.58 5.20 -33.68
CA GLU A 169 -21.27 4.92 -33.06
C GLU A 169 -21.12 5.68 -31.75
N GLN A 170 -20.65 4.97 -30.73
CA GLN A 170 -20.24 5.54 -29.43
C GLN A 170 -18.81 5.11 -29.13
N ARG A 171 -18.09 5.91 -28.33
CA ARG A 171 -16.65 5.71 -28.13
C ARG A 171 -16.29 5.88 -26.66
N VAL A 172 -15.37 5.05 -26.20
CA VAL A 172 -14.69 5.20 -24.91
C VAL A 172 -13.21 5.48 -25.19
N LEU A 173 -12.68 6.55 -24.62
CA LEU A 173 -11.27 6.90 -24.74
C LEU A 173 -10.44 5.98 -23.84
N LEU A 174 -9.37 5.42 -24.38
CA LEU A 174 -8.32 4.69 -23.65
C LEU A 174 -7.10 5.58 -23.60
N ARG A 175 -6.58 5.86 -22.41
CA ARG A 175 -5.47 6.80 -22.22
C ARG A 175 -4.48 6.30 -21.18
N ALA A 176 -3.19 6.57 -21.41
CA ALA A 176 -2.09 6.36 -20.48
C ALA A 176 -0.97 7.36 -20.71
N ARG A 177 -0.07 7.52 -19.74
CA ARG A 177 1.21 8.18 -19.89
C ARG A 177 2.32 7.15 -19.75
N SER A 178 2.96 6.83 -20.85
CA SER A 178 4.07 5.87 -20.89
C SER A 178 5.37 6.52 -20.44
N TRP A 179 6.08 5.86 -19.54
CA TRP A 179 7.35 6.32 -18.99
C TRP A 179 8.47 5.36 -19.35
N LYS A 180 9.51 5.87 -20.01
CA LYS A 180 10.71 5.10 -20.31
C LYS A 180 11.40 4.69 -19.03
N ALA A 181 11.69 3.39 -18.88
CA ALA A 181 12.39 2.85 -17.73
C ALA A 181 13.42 1.81 -18.17
N ARG A 182 14.48 1.67 -17.39
CA ARG A 182 15.48 0.60 -17.54
C ARG A 182 15.19 -0.52 -16.56
N SER A 183 15.19 -1.76 -17.00
CA SER A 183 15.02 -2.93 -16.13
C SER A 183 16.34 -3.58 -15.78
N VAL A 184 16.49 -4.00 -14.53
CA VAL A 184 17.61 -4.84 -14.06
C VAL A 184 17.07 -6.06 -13.34
N LYS A 185 17.77 -7.19 -13.46
CA LYS A 185 17.38 -8.44 -12.79
C LYS A 185 18.56 -9.03 -12.03
N ASN A 186 18.40 -9.24 -10.71
CA ASN A 186 19.45 -9.80 -9.85
C ASN A 186 20.81 -9.09 -10.04
N LEU A 187 20.79 -7.76 -9.88
CA LEU A 187 21.97 -6.92 -10.10
C LEU A 187 23.00 -7.13 -9.00
N ARG A 188 24.20 -7.62 -9.36
CA ARG A 188 25.30 -7.78 -8.41
C ARG A 188 26.38 -6.73 -8.61
N ILE A 189 26.61 -5.93 -7.60
CA ILE A 189 27.62 -4.86 -7.55
C ILE A 189 28.91 -5.42 -6.96
N ARG A 190 29.91 -5.69 -7.81
CA ARG A 190 31.19 -6.29 -7.45
C ARG A 190 32.34 -5.29 -7.35
N ARG A 191 32.12 -4.06 -7.78
CA ARG A 191 33.04 -2.92 -7.74
C ARG A 191 32.24 -1.64 -7.54
N ASP A 192 32.90 -0.57 -7.18
CA ASP A 192 32.26 0.72 -7.00
C ASP A 192 31.46 1.12 -8.23
N THR A 193 30.20 1.39 -8.02
CA THR A 193 29.22 1.62 -9.09
C THR A 193 28.26 2.74 -8.69
N THR A 194 27.99 3.65 -9.62
CA THR A 194 26.99 4.71 -9.43
C THR A 194 25.80 4.47 -10.33
N LEU A 195 24.60 4.55 -9.75
CA LEU A 195 23.34 4.63 -10.49
C LEU A 195 22.88 6.10 -10.50
N THR A 196 22.44 6.56 -11.68
CA THR A 196 22.04 7.96 -11.91
C THR A 196 20.51 8.09 -12.04
N GLY A 197 19.99 9.31 -11.83
CA GLY A 197 18.56 9.61 -11.89
C GLY A 197 18.00 9.90 -13.28
N GLU A 198 18.78 9.73 -14.35
CA GLU A 198 18.35 10.09 -15.72
C GLU A 198 17.13 9.29 -16.19
N THR A 199 17.08 8.01 -15.86
CA THR A 199 16.00 7.11 -16.25
C THR A 199 15.61 6.24 -15.06
N PRO A 200 14.31 6.09 -14.74
CA PRO A 200 13.84 5.17 -13.71
C PRO A 200 14.36 3.75 -13.92
N ILE A 201 14.64 3.06 -12.82
CA ILE A 201 15.16 1.69 -12.86
C ILE A 201 14.15 0.76 -12.20
N ILE A 202 13.63 -0.20 -12.96
CA ILE A 202 12.78 -1.27 -12.44
C ILE A 202 13.68 -2.44 -12.03
N VAL A 203 13.54 -2.87 -10.79
CA VAL A 203 14.39 -3.89 -10.17
C VAL A 203 13.59 -5.18 -10.01
N TYR A 204 13.97 -6.22 -10.70
CA TYR A 204 13.48 -7.58 -10.54
C TYR A 204 14.48 -8.41 -9.72
N GLY A 205 14.03 -8.97 -8.60
CA GLY A 205 14.91 -9.70 -7.68
C GLY A 205 15.80 -8.77 -6.84
N LYS A 206 17.02 -9.16 -6.53
CA LYS A 206 17.88 -8.43 -5.60
C LYS A 206 18.90 -7.54 -6.30
N ILE A 207 19.17 -6.37 -5.69
CA ILE A 207 20.46 -5.67 -5.87
C ILE A 207 21.34 -6.12 -4.72
N GLN A 208 22.43 -6.82 -5.02
CA GLN A 208 23.40 -7.26 -4.02
C GLN A 208 24.68 -6.44 -4.15
N VAL A 209 25.09 -5.75 -3.05
CA VAL A 209 26.36 -5.02 -2.97
C VAL A 209 27.38 -5.91 -2.24
N ASP A 210 28.37 -6.40 -2.97
CA ASP A 210 29.42 -7.29 -2.43
C ASP A 210 30.31 -6.54 -1.44
N SER A 211 30.96 -7.26 -0.51
CA SER A 211 31.68 -6.72 0.65
C SER A 211 32.79 -5.71 0.30
N ALA A 212 33.42 -5.81 -0.88
CA ALA A 212 34.48 -4.89 -1.31
C ALA A 212 33.97 -3.76 -2.21
N ALA A 213 32.64 -3.66 -2.43
CA ALA A 213 32.05 -2.72 -3.36
C ALA A 213 31.23 -1.64 -2.67
N THR A 214 31.17 -0.48 -3.31
CA THR A 214 30.28 0.62 -2.95
C THR A 214 29.25 0.81 -4.05
N LEU A 215 27.96 0.79 -3.69
CA LEU A 215 26.89 1.29 -4.53
C LEU A 215 26.57 2.73 -4.15
N THR A 216 26.67 3.63 -5.11
CA THR A 216 26.23 5.03 -4.97
C THR A 216 24.95 5.27 -5.74
N LEU A 217 23.93 5.80 -5.08
CA LEU A 217 22.71 6.31 -5.70
C LEU A 217 22.85 7.84 -5.80
N ALA A 218 23.00 8.35 -7.02
CA ALA A 218 23.17 9.78 -7.29
C ALA A 218 21.84 10.54 -7.08
N PRO A 219 21.87 11.89 -6.98
CA PRO A 219 20.67 12.69 -6.84
C PRO A 219 19.61 12.38 -7.91
N GLY A 220 18.34 12.29 -7.50
CA GLY A 220 17.21 12.00 -8.37
C GLY A 220 17.09 10.54 -8.83
N THR A 221 17.95 9.63 -8.36
CA THR A 221 17.82 8.19 -8.69
C THR A 221 16.50 7.65 -8.20
N MET A 222 15.75 6.97 -9.08
CA MET A 222 14.48 6.32 -8.78
C MET A 222 14.58 4.82 -9.03
N LEU A 223 14.42 4.02 -7.98
CA LEU A 223 14.39 2.56 -8.04
C LEU A 223 12.97 2.07 -7.72
N PHE A 224 12.40 1.31 -8.65
CA PHE A 224 11.09 0.71 -8.57
C PHE A 224 11.23 -0.80 -8.41
N PHE A 225 10.82 -1.33 -7.28
CA PHE A 225 11.05 -2.73 -6.93
C PHE A 225 9.81 -3.57 -7.18
N HIS A 226 9.99 -4.68 -7.91
CA HIS A 226 8.94 -5.64 -8.21
C HIS A 226 8.88 -6.73 -7.15
N ASP A 227 7.69 -6.98 -6.60
CA ASP A 227 7.38 -8.08 -5.65
C ASP A 227 8.41 -8.18 -4.49
N LYS A 228 9.18 -9.28 -4.45
CA LYS A 228 10.18 -9.57 -3.40
C LYS A 228 11.56 -8.97 -3.68
N ALA A 229 11.66 -8.08 -4.66
CA ALA A 229 12.91 -7.36 -4.93
C ALA A 229 13.35 -6.53 -3.73
N GLY A 230 14.63 -6.23 -3.64
CA GLY A 230 15.20 -5.43 -2.54
C GLY A 230 16.69 -5.20 -2.69
N ILE A 231 17.30 -4.58 -1.68
CA ILE A 231 18.75 -4.32 -1.66
C ILE A 231 19.40 -5.05 -0.50
N ASP A 232 20.38 -5.90 -0.79
CA ASP A 232 21.21 -6.61 0.19
C ASP A 232 22.63 -6.00 0.18
N VAL A 233 23.04 -5.36 1.29
CA VAL A 233 24.29 -4.59 1.40
C VAL A 233 25.29 -5.32 2.27
N TYR A 234 26.24 -6.01 1.64
CA TYR A 234 27.40 -6.62 2.31
C TYR A 234 28.62 -5.66 2.30
N GLY A 235 28.71 -4.79 1.30
CA GLY A 235 29.68 -3.73 1.16
C GLY A 235 29.19 -2.40 1.72
N ARG A 236 29.15 -1.37 0.91
CA ARG A 236 28.74 0.00 1.29
C ARG A 236 27.64 0.54 0.37
N LEU A 237 26.63 1.17 0.95
CA LEU A 237 25.59 1.90 0.22
C LEU A 237 25.66 3.39 0.56
N LEU A 238 25.85 4.21 -0.47
CA LEU A 238 25.82 5.66 -0.40
C LEU A 238 24.61 6.17 -1.17
N VAL A 239 23.68 6.81 -0.48
CA VAL A 239 22.55 7.51 -1.09
C VAL A 239 22.83 9.01 -1.00
N LYS A 240 22.99 9.66 -2.15
CA LYS A 240 23.44 11.05 -2.25
C LYS A 240 22.37 11.95 -2.90
N GLY A 241 21.14 11.90 -2.37
CA GLY A 241 20.08 12.81 -2.78
C GLY A 241 20.34 14.26 -2.34
N THR A 242 19.55 15.18 -2.87
CA THR A 242 19.45 16.58 -2.42
C THR A 242 18.00 16.92 -2.09
N ALA A 243 17.76 18.08 -1.48
CA ALA A 243 16.41 18.52 -1.16
C ALA A 243 15.52 18.64 -2.42
N GLU A 244 16.13 19.03 -3.55
CA GLU A 244 15.47 19.21 -4.85
C GLU A 244 15.39 17.90 -5.66
N ALA A 245 16.37 16.99 -5.46
CA ALA A 245 16.53 15.75 -6.19
C ALA A 245 16.69 14.56 -5.22
N ASN A 246 15.61 14.22 -4.54
CA ASN A 246 15.57 13.08 -3.64
C ASN A 246 15.85 11.76 -4.39
N VAL A 247 16.52 10.83 -3.72
CA VAL A 247 16.56 9.44 -4.16
C VAL A 247 15.27 8.76 -3.70
N VAL A 248 14.59 8.06 -4.62
CA VAL A 248 13.31 7.39 -4.34
C VAL A 248 13.46 5.88 -4.48
N LEU A 249 13.08 5.15 -3.42
CA LEU A 249 13.03 3.68 -3.37
C LEU A 249 11.59 3.25 -3.06
N ARG A 250 10.89 2.62 -4.01
CA ARG A 250 9.47 2.27 -3.85
C ARG A 250 9.08 1.02 -4.65
N GLY A 251 7.85 0.53 -4.41
CA GLY A 251 7.26 -0.50 -5.27
C GLY A 251 7.01 0.00 -6.69
N ASP A 252 6.96 -0.91 -7.65
CA ASP A 252 6.84 -0.62 -9.09
C ASP A 252 5.40 -0.34 -9.55
N ARG A 253 4.40 -0.48 -8.67
CA ARG A 253 3.01 -0.15 -8.97
C ARG A 253 2.81 1.36 -9.00
N LEU A 254 2.47 1.90 -10.19
CA LEU A 254 2.19 3.32 -10.40
C LEU A 254 0.69 3.63 -10.42
N ASP A 255 -0.13 2.61 -10.48
CA ASP A 255 -1.60 2.72 -10.50
C ASP A 255 -2.21 2.94 -9.11
N LYS A 256 -3.54 2.93 -9.06
CA LYS A 256 -4.31 3.10 -7.83
C LYS A 256 -5.02 1.80 -7.47
N MET A 257 -5.01 1.42 -6.19
CA MET A 257 -5.84 0.35 -5.67
C MET A 257 -7.31 0.76 -5.64
N PHE A 258 -7.57 1.98 -5.18
CA PHE A 258 -8.86 2.67 -5.19
C PHE A 258 -8.67 4.11 -5.66
N SER A 259 -9.74 4.80 -6.05
CA SER A 259 -9.65 6.18 -6.55
C SER A 259 -8.91 7.14 -5.61
N TYR A 260 -8.99 6.91 -4.30
CA TYR A 260 -8.33 7.70 -3.24
C TYR A 260 -6.99 7.12 -2.78
N LEU A 261 -6.67 5.85 -3.14
CA LEU A 261 -5.51 5.14 -2.61
C LEU A 261 -4.57 4.68 -3.74
N PRO A 262 -3.57 5.49 -4.08
CA PRO A 262 -2.53 5.07 -5.00
C PRO A 262 -1.61 4.02 -4.33
N TYR A 263 -1.01 3.15 -5.15
CA TYR A 263 -0.14 2.08 -4.64
C TYR A 263 1.13 2.60 -3.95
N ASP A 264 1.56 3.84 -4.17
CA ASP A 264 2.68 4.45 -3.44
C ASP A 264 2.43 4.59 -1.92
N ARG A 265 1.16 4.50 -1.50
CA ARG A 265 0.76 4.49 -0.08
C ARG A 265 0.45 3.09 0.47
N VAL A 266 0.47 2.07 -0.37
CA VAL A 266 0.21 0.69 0.03
C VAL A 266 1.52 0.01 0.41
N SER A 267 1.57 -0.52 1.62
CA SER A 267 2.75 -1.20 2.16
C SER A 267 2.95 -2.62 1.59
N GLY A 268 4.14 -3.20 1.76
CA GLY A 268 4.41 -4.61 1.50
C GLY A 268 4.66 -5.00 0.04
N GLN A 269 4.98 -4.04 -0.84
CA GLN A 269 5.18 -4.30 -2.26
C GLN A 269 6.56 -4.86 -2.61
N TRP A 270 7.57 -4.65 -1.75
CA TRP A 270 8.95 -5.09 -1.95
C TRP A 270 9.65 -5.33 -0.61
N ALA A 271 10.82 -5.98 -0.63
CA ALA A 271 11.43 -6.48 0.60
C ALA A 271 12.07 -5.41 1.50
N GLY A 272 12.49 -4.26 0.91
CA GLY A 272 13.24 -3.23 1.63
C GLY A 272 14.75 -3.34 1.46
N VAL A 273 15.50 -2.67 2.36
CA VAL A 273 16.97 -2.63 2.34
C VAL A 273 17.50 -3.33 3.58
N ARG A 274 18.45 -4.27 3.40
CA ARG A 274 19.14 -4.93 4.50
C ARG A 274 20.64 -4.62 4.48
N ILE A 275 21.15 -4.11 5.59
CA ILE A 275 22.58 -3.82 5.85
C ILE A 275 23.13 -4.94 6.72
N TYR A 276 23.97 -5.79 6.14
CA TYR A 276 24.49 -6.98 6.79
C TYR A 276 25.61 -6.67 7.80
N GLU A 277 25.99 -7.63 8.61
CA GLU A 277 26.87 -7.51 9.78
C GLU A 277 28.14 -6.70 9.52
N HIS A 278 28.90 -7.03 8.48
CA HIS A 278 30.20 -6.40 8.20
C HIS A 278 30.15 -5.17 7.27
N SER A 279 28.96 -4.69 6.97
CA SER A 279 28.75 -3.46 6.20
C SER A 279 28.82 -2.24 7.11
N TYR A 280 29.72 -1.30 6.82
CA TYR A 280 29.95 -0.07 7.61
C TYR A 280 30.02 1.16 6.71
N GLY A 281 29.88 2.33 7.32
CA GLY A 281 30.02 3.62 6.65
C GLY A 281 28.94 3.88 5.61
N ASN A 282 27.75 3.29 5.79
CA ASN A 282 26.61 3.58 4.94
C ASN A 282 26.09 4.98 5.24
N GLU A 283 25.77 5.75 4.21
CA GLU A 283 25.29 7.11 4.33
C GLU A 283 24.07 7.30 3.45
N PHE A 284 22.96 7.74 4.04
CA PHE A 284 21.72 8.03 3.34
C PHE A 284 21.36 9.50 3.52
N GLU A 285 21.34 10.23 2.43
CA GLU A 285 21.03 11.66 2.41
C GLU A 285 19.86 11.93 1.43
N ASN A 286 18.86 12.67 1.88
CA ASN A 286 17.68 13.05 1.09
C ASN A 286 17.07 11.87 0.30
N MET A 287 16.68 10.85 1.04
CA MET A 287 16.04 9.63 0.50
C MET A 287 14.57 9.58 0.92
N ASP A 288 13.75 9.08 0.02
CA ASP A 288 12.38 8.66 0.30
C ASP A 288 12.25 7.16 0.01
N LEU A 289 11.99 6.38 1.05
CA LEU A 289 11.80 4.93 0.98
C LEU A 289 10.39 4.59 1.44
N HIS A 290 9.60 3.96 0.59
CA HIS A 290 8.23 3.61 0.99
C HIS A 290 7.67 2.34 0.32
N SER A 291 6.52 1.94 0.81
CA SER A 291 5.74 0.81 0.29
C SER A 291 6.45 -0.55 0.41
N SER A 292 7.46 -0.67 1.24
CA SER A 292 8.22 -1.91 1.46
C SER A 292 7.58 -2.83 2.49
N PHE A 293 8.12 -4.04 2.62
CA PHE A 293 7.86 -4.88 3.79
C PHE A 293 8.59 -4.26 5.00
N ASP A 294 9.90 -4.38 5.13
CA ASP A 294 10.71 -3.56 6.06
C ASP A 294 11.30 -2.36 5.30
N GLY A 295 11.41 -1.21 5.94
CA GLY A 295 12.14 -0.08 5.38
C GLY A 295 13.64 -0.39 5.37
N LEU A 296 14.26 -0.36 6.55
CA LEU A 296 15.65 -0.71 6.77
C LEU A 296 15.77 -1.80 7.84
N ARG A 297 16.52 -2.83 7.53
CA ARG A 297 16.97 -3.83 8.47
C ARG A 297 18.49 -3.74 8.62
N VAL A 298 18.97 -3.43 9.82
CA VAL A 298 20.40 -3.23 10.13
C VAL A 298 20.84 -4.32 11.09
N ASP A 299 21.61 -5.28 10.57
CA ASP A 299 22.10 -6.42 11.35
C ASP A 299 23.17 -5.97 12.36
N SER A 300 23.37 -6.77 13.41
CA SER A 300 24.33 -6.48 14.49
C SER A 300 25.75 -6.28 13.98
N SER A 301 26.51 -5.42 14.66
CA SER A 301 27.88 -5.09 14.27
C SER A 301 28.72 -4.59 15.45
N ASP A 302 29.99 -4.31 15.22
CA ASP A 302 30.88 -3.60 16.17
C ASP A 302 30.39 -2.16 16.39
N VAL A 303 29.88 -1.86 17.58
CA VAL A 303 29.32 -0.55 17.95
C VAL A 303 30.36 0.55 18.10
N SER A 304 31.66 0.25 18.01
CA SER A 304 32.72 1.26 17.97
C SER A 304 32.86 1.90 16.58
N LYS A 305 32.25 1.30 15.55
CA LYS A 305 32.28 1.74 14.15
C LYS A 305 30.91 2.19 13.69
N THR A 306 30.85 3.36 13.09
CA THR A 306 29.60 3.88 12.51
C THR A 306 29.14 2.98 11.38
N LYS A 307 27.94 2.39 11.53
CA LYS A 307 27.35 1.51 10.54
C LYS A 307 26.48 2.27 9.55
N LEU A 308 25.70 3.23 10.05
CA LEU A 308 24.75 3.98 9.24
C LEU A 308 24.57 5.41 9.74
N VAL A 309 24.64 6.37 8.82
CA VAL A 309 24.23 7.76 9.03
C VAL A 309 23.07 8.07 8.10
N MET A 310 21.99 8.60 8.65
CA MET A 310 20.78 8.99 7.91
C MET A 310 20.56 10.49 8.10
N LYS A 311 20.51 11.25 7.01
CA LYS A 311 20.23 12.70 7.02
C LYS A 311 19.11 13.02 6.07
N ALA A 312 18.08 13.68 6.57
CA ALA A 312 16.93 14.08 5.75
C ALA A 312 16.29 12.89 5.01
N VAL A 313 16.06 11.78 5.72
CA VAL A 313 15.48 10.55 5.16
C VAL A 313 14.03 10.41 5.59
N THR A 314 13.16 10.07 4.64
CA THR A 314 11.78 9.67 4.90
C THR A 314 11.63 8.16 4.66
N ILE A 315 11.06 7.44 5.64
CA ILE A 315 10.67 6.03 5.51
C ILE A 315 9.20 5.93 5.92
N HIS A 316 8.36 5.41 5.03
CA HIS A 316 6.94 5.33 5.36
C HIS A 316 6.19 4.19 4.66
N ASN A 317 5.00 3.88 5.18
CA ASN A 317 4.12 2.86 4.63
C ASN A 317 4.83 1.49 4.48
N CYS A 318 5.41 0.99 5.59
CA CYS A 318 6.03 -0.32 5.65
C CYS A 318 5.08 -1.33 6.30
N GLN A 319 5.01 -2.55 5.78
CA GLN A 319 4.22 -3.63 6.37
C GLN A 319 4.91 -4.26 7.59
N GLY A 320 6.22 -4.15 7.70
CA GLY A 320 7.04 -4.52 8.83
C GLY A 320 7.50 -3.27 9.60
N PHE A 321 8.79 -3.19 9.88
CA PHE A 321 9.45 -2.08 10.57
C PHE A 321 9.81 -0.95 9.62
N GLY A 322 9.82 0.28 10.12
CA GLY A 322 10.47 1.38 9.42
C GLY A 322 12.00 1.23 9.46
N VAL A 323 12.55 1.16 10.65
CA VAL A 323 13.96 0.82 10.90
C VAL A 323 14.03 -0.23 12.01
N LEU A 324 14.61 -1.39 11.71
CA LEU A 324 14.95 -2.42 12.67
C LEU A 324 16.47 -2.47 12.81
N ALA A 325 16.99 -2.10 13.98
CA ALA A 325 18.42 -2.00 14.26
C ALA A 325 18.84 -2.95 15.38
N ASP A 326 19.70 -3.90 15.06
CA ASP A 326 20.33 -4.81 16.00
C ASP A 326 21.75 -4.33 16.31
N ASN A 327 22.08 -4.07 17.57
CA ASN A 327 23.43 -3.81 18.11
C ASN A 327 24.37 -3.03 17.15
N SER A 328 23.97 -1.85 16.73
CA SER A 328 24.69 -1.09 15.71
C SER A 328 24.88 0.36 16.15
N GLN A 329 25.93 1.03 15.63
CA GLN A 329 26.08 2.48 15.76
C GLN A 329 25.35 3.17 14.61
N ILE A 330 24.29 3.93 14.93
CA ILE A 330 23.40 4.59 13.95
C ILE A 330 23.18 6.05 14.38
N GLU A 331 23.19 6.93 13.41
CA GLU A 331 22.86 8.35 13.58
C GLU A 331 21.72 8.73 12.61
N MET A 332 20.68 9.37 13.15
CA MET A 332 19.52 9.86 12.37
C MET A 332 19.35 11.36 12.61
N GLN A 333 19.34 12.15 11.54
CA GLN A 333 19.17 13.60 11.56
C GLN A 333 18.07 14.03 10.60
N ASN A 334 17.12 14.85 11.05
CA ASN A 334 15.99 15.31 10.22
C ASN A 334 15.23 14.17 9.53
N CYS A 335 15.06 13.02 10.19
CA CYS A 335 14.39 11.87 9.59
C CYS A 335 12.91 11.83 9.96
N GLN A 336 12.07 11.48 9.00
CA GLN A 336 10.68 11.09 9.22
C GLN A 336 10.54 9.59 9.05
N ILE A 337 10.06 8.88 10.07
CA ILE A 337 9.71 7.46 9.98
C ILE A 337 8.25 7.33 10.40
N SER A 338 7.39 6.84 9.49
CA SER A 338 5.95 6.91 9.73
C SER A 338 5.16 5.77 9.09
N ASN A 339 3.95 5.53 9.63
CA ASN A 339 2.97 4.62 9.05
C ASN A 339 3.52 3.22 8.79
N THR A 340 4.08 2.59 9.82
CA THR A 340 4.60 1.21 9.75
C THR A 340 3.70 0.27 10.55
N GLN A 341 3.50 -0.96 10.12
CA GLN A 341 2.67 -1.91 10.87
C GLN A 341 3.34 -2.33 12.19
N ASN A 342 4.65 -2.61 12.13
CA ASN A 342 5.46 -2.80 13.33
C ASN A 342 5.97 -1.42 13.81
N ASP A 343 7.06 -1.38 14.58
CA ASP A 343 7.57 -0.12 15.11
C ASP A 343 8.12 0.78 13.98
N CYS A 344 7.92 2.08 14.12
CA CYS A 344 8.60 3.01 13.21
C CYS A 344 10.11 2.84 13.36
N VAL A 345 10.62 2.83 14.60
CA VAL A 345 12.02 2.53 14.89
C VAL A 345 12.10 1.50 16.02
N ARG A 346 12.73 0.36 15.74
CA ARG A 346 13.06 -0.69 16.71
C ARG A 346 14.56 -0.72 16.94
N ILE A 347 14.99 -0.52 18.18
CA ILE A 347 16.39 -0.57 18.60
C ILE A 347 16.58 -1.75 19.54
N ASN A 348 17.40 -2.70 19.16
CA ASN A 348 17.79 -3.84 19.98
C ASN A 348 19.26 -3.68 20.40
N GLY A 349 19.54 -2.87 21.43
CA GLY A 349 20.89 -2.52 21.87
C GLY A 349 21.64 -1.59 20.92
N GLY A 350 22.96 -1.46 21.14
CA GLY A 350 23.85 -0.64 20.31
C GLY A 350 24.01 0.80 20.78
N LYS A 351 24.39 1.68 19.85
CA LYS A 351 24.62 3.11 20.10
C LYS A 351 23.84 3.92 19.05
N VAL A 352 22.82 4.65 19.46
CA VAL A 352 21.91 5.32 18.52
C VAL A 352 21.66 6.77 18.93
N SER A 353 21.62 7.67 17.95
CA SER A 353 21.21 9.06 18.14
C SER A 353 20.13 9.47 17.13
N LEU A 354 19.12 10.19 17.62
CA LEU A 354 18.06 10.81 16.84
C LEU A 354 18.02 12.30 17.14
N THR A 355 18.22 13.14 16.14
CA THR A 355 18.15 14.60 16.27
C THR A 355 17.17 15.16 15.25
N HIS A 356 16.21 15.96 15.69
CA HIS A 356 15.15 16.52 14.82
C HIS A 356 14.44 15.44 14.01
N CYS A 357 14.03 14.34 14.65
CA CYS A 357 13.30 13.28 13.98
C CYS A 357 11.79 13.36 14.28
N THR A 358 10.97 13.00 13.30
CA THR A 358 9.52 12.79 13.43
C THR A 358 9.23 11.31 13.32
N LEU A 359 8.83 10.67 14.43
CA LEU A 359 8.38 9.29 14.45
C LEU A 359 6.86 9.28 14.61
N ALA A 360 6.13 8.86 13.58
CA ALA A 360 4.67 9.05 13.50
C ALA A 360 3.94 7.74 13.20
N GLN A 361 3.48 7.06 14.25
CA GLN A 361 2.84 5.74 14.16
C GLN A 361 1.34 5.85 13.89
N PHE A 362 0.99 6.02 12.61
CA PHE A 362 -0.39 6.11 12.14
C PHE A 362 -0.71 5.08 11.04
N TYR A 363 -0.16 3.86 11.15
CA TYR A 363 -0.41 2.82 10.14
C TYR A 363 -1.90 2.58 9.92
N PRO A 364 -2.40 2.74 8.67
CA PRO A 364 -3.84 2.79 8.43
C PRO A 364 -4.49 1.43 8.16
N PHE A 365 -3.70 0.38 7.85
CA PHE A 365 -4.21 -0.90 7.34
C PHE A 365 -4.38 -1.98 8.41
N GLY A 366 -4.18 -1.67 9.69
CA GLY A 366 -4.31 -2.63 10.78
C GLY A 366 -4.54 -1.98 12.13
N ALA A 367 -5.29 -2.67 13.00
CA ALA A 367 -5.52 -2.22 14.38
C ALA A 367 -4.30 -2.49 15.27
N ASN A 368 -3.62 -3.61 15.04
CA ASN A 368 -2.40 -3.95 15.77
C ASN A 368 -1.21 -3.23 15.13
N ARG A 369 -0.66 -2.28 15.85
CA ARG A 369 0.47 -1.44 15.44
C ARG A 369 1.57 -1.54 16.46
N GLY A 370 2.82 -1.36 16.00
CA GLY A 370 3.96 -1.18 16.87
C GLY A 370 4.03 0.23 17.47
N ALA A 371 5.10 0.51 18.19
CA ALA A 371 5.41 1.81 18.77
C ALA A 371 6.02 2.78 17.73
N ALA A 372 6.03 4.08 18.02
CA ALA A 372 6.87 5.00 17.25
C ALA A 372 8.37 4.74 17.51
N LEU A 373 8.72 4.46 18.76
CA LEU A 373 10.06 4.04 19.15
C LEU A 373 9.98 2.91 20.18
N TRP A 374 10.57 1.77 19.87
CA TRP A 374 10.73 0.68 20.84
C TRP A 374 12.22 0.35 21.03
N VAL A 375 12.68 0.43 22.27
CA VAL A 375 14.08 0.17 22.65
C VAL A 375 14.13 -1.07 23.54
N THR A 376 14.94 -2.05 23.16
CA THR A 376 15.23 -3.21 23.99
C THR A 376 16.74 -3.45 24.09
N PHE A 377 17.18 -4.14 25.14
CA PHE A 377 18.58 -4.50 25.35
C PHE A 377 18.73 -5.90 25.96
N ASN A 378 17.71 -6.74 25.79
CA ASN A 378 17.74 -8.11 26.33
C ASN A 378 18.72 -9.01 25.59
N LYS A 379 18.85 -8.82 24.26
CA LYS A 379 19.71 -9.64 23.41
C LYS A 379 21.10 -9.02 23.25
N TYR A 380 21.13 -7.70 23.11
CA TYR A 380 22.34 -6.94 22.89
C TYR A 380 22.40 -5.75 23.87
N PRO A 381 23.59 -5.42 24.43
CA PRO A 381 23.70 -4.31 25.35
C PRO A 381 23.40 -2.97 24.65
N LEU A 382 22.64 -2.12 25.32
CA LEU A 382 22.50 -0.72 24.90
C LEU A 382 23.68 0.05 25.45
N THR A 383 24.51 0.63 24.58
CA THR A 383 25.65 1.43 24.96
C THR A 383 25.26 2.88 25.23
N ASN A 384 24.42 3.43 24.35
CA ASN A 384 23.91 4.80 24.50
C ASN A 384 22.72 5.02 23.53
N LEU A 385 21.69 5.74 23.98
CA LEU A 385 20.63 6.30 23.15
C LEU A 385 20.46 7.77 23.49
N VAL A 386 20.47 8.63 22.48
CA VAL A 386 20.11 10.05 22.61
C VAL A 386 18.99 10.38 21.63
N VAL A 387 17.88 10.91 22.13
CA VAL A 387 16.77 11.44 21.33
C VAL A 387 16.59 12.90 21.72
N GLN A 388 16.71 13.80 20.75
CA GLN A 388 16.68 15.23 21.03
C GLN A 388 15.96 16.02 19.93
N ASN A 389 15.32 17.13 20.28
CA ASN A 389 14.55 17.99 19.38
C ASN A 389 13.57 17.21 18.50
N SER A 390 13.01 16.13 19.03
CA SER A 390 12.27 15.15 18.24
C SER A 390 10.80 15.07 18.62
N LEU A 391 9.96 14.68 17.67
CA LEU A 391 8.52 14.49 17.79
C LEU A 391 8.17 13.01 17.67
N LEU A 392 7.60 12.41 18.73
CA LEU A 392 7.11 11.04 18.76
C LEU A 392 5.60 11.06 18.92
N THR A 393 4.87 10.48 17.97
CA THR A 393 3.41 10.57 17.94
C THR A 393 2.77 9.34 17.32
N GLY A 394 1.47 9.17 17.54
CA GLY A 394 0.72 8.04 17.01
C GLY A 394 -0.70 7.98 17.56
N TYR A 395 -1.40 6.89 17.27
CA TYR A 395 -2.77 6.67 17.75
C TYR A 395 -2.84 6.18 19.20
N ALA A 396 -1.89 5.36 19.63
CA ALA A 396 -1.90 4.66 20.89
C ALA A 396 -1.19 5.44 22.02
N ASN A 397 -1.28 4.93 23.25
CA ASN A 397 -0.58 5.46 24.40
C ASN A 397 0.79 4.79 24.64
N ASP A 398 1.18 3.83 23.81
CA ASP A 398 2.44 3.09 23.85
C ASP A 398 3.40 3.52 22.73
N ILE A 399 3.44 4.82 22.48
CA ILE A 399 4.29 5.42 21.42
C ILE A 399 5.79 5.26 21.68
N LEU A 400 6.20 5.31 22.94
CA LEU A 400 7.55 5.01 23.39
C LEU A 400 7.53 3.79 24.31
N MET A 401 8.22 2.73 23.90
CA MET A 401 8.37 1.51 24.67
C MET A 401 9.83 1.28 25.01
N LEU A 402 10.12 1.13 26.30
CA LEU A 402 11.47 0.90 26.81
C LEU A 402 11.51 -0.51 27.44
N GLY A 403 12.60 -1.23 27.17
CA GLY A 403 12.91 -2.49 27.84
C GLY A 403 13.07 -2.30 29.35
N LYS A 404 13.08 -3.40 30.10
CA LYS A 404 13.29 -3.38 31.53
C LYS A 404 14.66 -2.77 31.86
N GLU A 405 14.72 -2.09 33.00
CA GLU A 405 15.96 -1.52 33.53
C GLU A 405 17.09 -2.55 33.61
N GLU A 406 18.30 -2.18 33.17
CA GLU A 406 19.49 -3.00 33.23
C GLU A 406 20.24 -2.69 34.54
N LYS A 407 20.17 -3.63 35.50
CA LYS A 407 20.79 -3.48 36.80
C LYS A 407 22.32 -3.29 36.72
N GLY A 408 22.87 -2.40 37.53
CA GLY A 408 24.31 -2.12 37.58
C GLY A 408 24.85 -1.27 36.42
N LYS A 409 24.01 -0.84 35.51
CA LYS A 409 24.35 0.12 34.45
C LYS A 409 23.91 1.53 34.85
N GLY A 410 24.70 2.51 34.49
CA GLY A 410 24.35 3.92 34.61
C GLY A 410 23.32 4.37 33.56
N LEU A 411 23.30 5.66 33.30
CA LEU A 411 22.42 6.24 32.29
C LEU A 411 22.75 5.70 30.89
N LEU A 412 21.75 5.12 30.23
CA LEU A 412 21.86 4.54 28.89
C LEU A 412 21.03 5.31 27.85
N MET A 413 19.99 6.00 28.29
CA MET A 413 19.02 6.67 27.42
C MET A 413 18.82 8.12 27.87
N THR A 414 18.86 9.05 26.93
CA THR A 414 18.54 10.46 27.18
C THR A 414 17.51 10.93 26.16
N PHE A 415 16.37 11.39 26.66
CA PHE A 415 15.33 12.07 25.88
C PHE A 415 15.34 13.53 26.32
N ARG A 416 15.61 14.46 25.42
CA ARG A 416 15.67 15.89 25.76
C ARG A 416 15.05 16.77 24.69
N ASP A 417 14.35 17.80 25.14
CA ASP A 417 13.69 18.74 24.25
C ASP A 417 12.82 18.00 23.21
N CYS A 418 11.98 17.08 23.68
CA CYS A 418 11.13 16.23 22.85
C CYS A 418 9.67 16.46 23.16
N ARG A 419 8.79 16.18 22.18
CA ARG A 419 7.36 16.12 22.37
C ARG A 419 6.87 14.70 22.09
N ILE A 420 6.23 14.07 23.08
CA ILE A 420 5.82 12.66 23.03
C ILE A 420 4.31 12.57 23.32
N ARG A 421 3.57 12.01 22.38
CA ARG A 421 2.10 11.85 22.49
C ARG A 421 1.73 10.59 23.27
N MET A 422 1.95 10.59 24.56
CA MET A 422 1.55 9.55 25.50
C MET A 422 1.53 10.10 26.92
N PRO A 423 0.88 9.42 27.90
CA PRO A 423 1.03 9.75 29.30
C PRO A 423 2.49 9.70 29.76
N LYS A 424 2.84 10.56 30.70
CA LYS A 424 4.15 10.50 31.33
C LYS A 424 4.39 9.11 31.93
N LEU A 425 5.60 8.56 31.69
CA LEU A 425 5.98 7.28 32.28
C LEU A 425 6.02 7.39 33.82
N GLU A 426 5.23 6.57 34.48
CA GLU A 426 5.09 6.60 35.96
C GLU A 426 6.25 5.88 36.68
N VAL A 427 6.89 4.94 36.00
CA VAL A 427 8.01 4.15 36.57
C VAL A 427 9.31 4.90 36.41
N PRO A 428 10.06 5.17 37.49
CA PRO A 428 11.36 5.78 37.36
C PRO A 428 12.33 4.81 36.72
N TYR A 429 12.70 5.08 35.48
CA TYR A 429 13.80 4.39 34.82
C TYR A 429 15.12 5.05 35.28
N THR A 430 15.95 4.38 36.06
CA THR A 430 17.24 4.91 36.47
C THR A 430 18.23 4.94 35.30
N ASN A 431 18.00 4.12 34.27
CA ASN A 431 18.81 4.12 33.04
C ASN A 431 18.31 5.10 31.97
N ALA A 432 17.22 5.82 32.21
CA ALA A 432 16.66 6.78 31.25
C ALA A 432 16.44 8.14 31.91
N LYS A 433 16.92 9.21 31.23
CA LYS A 433 16.71 10.58 31.63
C LYS A 433 15.78 11.30 30.66
N PHE A 434 14.80 12.00 31.19
CA PHE A 434 13.85 12.81 30.44
C PHE A 434 13.99 14.27 30.84
N GLU A 435 14.58 15.07 29.95
CA GLU A 435 14.87 16.49 30.17
C GLU A 435 14.02 17.33 29.23
N ASN A 436 13.24 18.26 29.78
CA ASN A 436 12.37 19.17 29.00
C ASN A 436 11.49 18.44 27.98
N VAL A 437 10.88 17.31 28.39
CA VAL A 437 9.99 16.53 27.56
C VAL A 437 8.55 16.97 27.79
N THR A 438 7.86 17.37 26.72
CA THR A 438 6.42 17.64 26.72
C THR A 438 5.65 16.37 26.42
N TYR A 439 4.74 15.97 27.30
CA TYR A 439 3.83 14.83 27.08
C TYR A 439 2.47 15.34 26.62
N GLU A 440 1.93 14.74 25.55
CA GLU A 440 0.61 15.03 25.03
C GLU A 440 -0.40 13.97 25.48
N ASN A 441 -1.58 14.39 25.89
CA ASN A 441 -2.66 13.46 26.17
C ASN A 441 -3.33 13.00 24.85
N ALA A 442 -3.32 11.70 24.59
CA ALA A 442 -3.93 11.12 23.39
C ALA A 442 -5.46 11.36 23.30
N THR A 443 -6.13 11.58 24.44
CA THR A 443 -7.57 11.88 24.49
C THR A 443 -7.90 13.36 24.35
N ASP A 444 -6.90 14.25 24.44
CA ASP A 444 -7.11 15.69 24.26
C ASP A 444 -7.19 16.03 22.76
N THR A 445 -8.36 16.45 22.33
CA THR A 445 -8.63 16.80 20.94
C THR A 445 -7.88 18.06 20.49
N THR A 446 -7.49 18.95 21.41
CA THR A 446 -6.71 20.16 21.11
C THR A 446 -5.27 19.81 20.73
N GLN A 447 -4.74 18.69 21.23
CA GLN A 447 -3.41 18.14 20.95
C GLN A 447 -3.47 17.05 19.86
N SER A 448 -4.51 17.06 19.04
CA SER A 448 -4.69 16.02 18.03
C SER A 448 -3.68 16.17 16.87
N PRO A 449 -3.32 15.08 16.19
CA PRO A 449 -2.46 15.13 15.00
C PRO A 449 -2.98 16.06 13.89
N ARG A 450 -4.31 16.25 13.82
CA ARG A 450 -4.96 17.21 12.89
C ARG A 450 -4.61 18.67 13.19
N ASN A 451 -4.20 18.99 14.41
CA ASN A 451 -3.77 20.31 14.82
C ASN A 451 -2.23 20.47 14.77
N THR A 452 -1.52 19.36 14.68
CA THR A 452 -0.05 19.33 14.63
C THR A 452 0.46 19.36 13.20
N PHE A 453 -0.16 18.60 12.29
CA PHE A 453 0.36 18.33 10.94
C PHE A 453 -0.44 19.03 9.83
N ALA A 454 0.24 19.31 8.73
CA ALA A 454 -0.31 20.00 7.56
C ALA A 454 -1.51 19.27 6.97
N VAL A 455 -1.41 17.94 6.81
CA VAL A 455 -2.53 17.09 6.39
C VAL A 455 -2.59 15.83 7.26
N PHE A 456 -3.77 15.57 7.79
CA PHE A 456 -4.08 14.35 8.52
C PHE A 456 -5.46 13.86 8.09
N ASP A 457 -5.51 13.17 6.94
CA ASP A 457 -6.73 12.67 6.30
C ASP A 457 -6.84 11.15 6.40
N GLU A 458 -7.53 10.71 7.45
CA GLU A 458 -7.75 9.28 7.74
C GLU A 458 -8.71 8.63 6.73
N LYS A 459 -9.59 9.41 6.12
CA LYS A 459 -10.56 8.88 5.15
C LYS A 459 -9.89 8.48 3.84
N ASN A 460 -8.94 9.31 3.37
CA ASN A 460 -8.20 9.06 2.15
C ASN A 460 -6.81 8.47 2.41
N LEU A 461 -6.49 8.14 3.67
CA LEU A 461 -5.20 7.58 4.10
C LEU A 461 -4.01 8.44 3.63
N TYR A 462 -4.18 9.77 3.72
CA TYR A 462 -3.19 10.73 3.28
C TYR A 462 -2.68 11.57 4.45
N TYR A 463 -1.37 11.54 4.67
CA TYR A 463 -0.69 12.17 5.78
C TYR A 463 0.49 12.99 5.29
N ASP A 464 0.54 14.27 5.68
CA ASP A 464 1.69 15.16 5.50
C ASP A 464 2.14 15.64 6.87
N PHE A 465 3.26 15.12 7.32
CA PHE A 465 3.79 15.36 8.67
C PHE A 465 4.62 16.66 8.78
N ARG A 466 4.58 17.54 7.80
CA ARG A 466 5.01 18.93 7.99
C ARG A 466 4.14 19.61 9.04
N LEU A 467 4.69 20.60 9.74
CA LEU A 467 3.94 21.28 10.79
C LEU A 467 2.84 22.20 10.21
N LYS A 468 1.74 22.26 10.93
CA LYS A 468 0.60 23.15 10.63
C LYS A 468 0.73 24.42 11.46
N LYS A 469 0.23 25.54 10.95
CA LYS A 469 0.12 26.81 11.70
C LYS A 469 -0.57 26.59 13.05
N GLY A 470 0.08 27.06 14.12
CA GLY A 470 -0.42 26.88 15.49
C GLY A 470 -0.06 25.55 16.14
N SER A 471 0.73 24.70 15.47
CA SER A 471 1.28 23.47 16.09
C SER A 471 2.13 23.82 17.29
N GLY A 472 1.95 23.11 18.41
CA GLY A 472 2.77 23.27 19.60
C GLY A 472 4.22 22.75 19.45
N ALA A 473 4.60 22.25 18.27
CA ALA A 473 5.96 21.87 17.93
C ALA A 473 6.76 23.05 17.35
N ILE A 474 6.08 24.13 16.94
CA ILE A 474 6.70 25.33 16.35
C ILE A 474 7.44 26.10 17.46
N GLY A 475 8.72 26.43 17.21
CA GLY A 475 9.58 27.18 18.11
C GLY A 475 9.88 26.48 19.44
N ALA A 476 9.68 25.17 19.51
CA ALA A 476 9.79 24.41 20.75
C ALA A 476 11.09 23.58 20.86
N ALA A 477 11.94 23.59 19.84
CA ALA A 477 13.23 22.91 19.89
C ALA A 477 14.31 23.77 20.57
N ASN A 478 15.31 23.11 21.13
CA ASN A 478 16.44 23.75 21.78
C ASN A 478 17.51 24.09 20.74
N THR A 479 17.94 25.35 20.70
CA THR A 479 18.95 25.86 19.78
C THR A 479 20.33 25.19 19.96
N LEU A 480 20.64 24.69 21.18
CA LEU A 480 21.90 23.99 21.46
C LEU A 480 22.07 22.71 20.60
N TRP A 481 20.97 22.05 20.24
CA TRP A 481 20.96 20.82 19.47
C TRP A 481 20.39 21.02 18.07
N ALA A 482 20.13 22.26 17.66
CA ALA A 482 19.51 22.56 16.40
C ALA A 482 20.45 22.25 15.24
N LEU A 483 19.88 21.55 14.22
CA LEU A 483 20.54 21.38 12.94
C LEU A 483 20.28 22.62 12.06
N PRO A 484 21.18 22.98 11.14
CA PRO A 484 21.06 24.22 10.37
C PRO A 484 19.86 24.26 9.44
N THR A 485 19.46 23.10 8.92
CA THR A 485 18.32 22.95 7.99
C THR A 485 17.42 21.82 8.42
N ASP A 486 16.23 21.78 7.86
CA ASP A 486 15.24 20.72 8.06
C ASP A 486 15.33 19.59 7.00
N ARG A 487 14.37 18.66 7.00
CA ARG A 487 14.24 17.56 6.03
C ARG A 487 14.12 18.04 4.57
N LYS A 488 13.59 19.23 4.33
CA LYS A 488 13.38 19.82 3.00
C LYS A 488 14.46 20.83 2.61
N GLY A 489 15.53 20.96 3.43
CA GLY A 489 16.58 21.96 3.20
C GLY A 489 16.18 23.37 3.65
N VAL A 490 15.06 23.54 4.31
CA VAL A 490 14.61 24.82 4.86
C VAL A 490 15.49 25.18 6.05
N ALA A 491 16.09 26.38 6.03
CA ALA A 491 16.90 26.87 7.14
C ALA A 491 16.04 27.03 8.41
N ARG A 492 16.52 26.49 9.53
CA ARG A 492 15.87 26.67 10.83
C ARG A 492 16.14 28.08 11.34
N ASP A 493 15.14 28.67 11.97
CA ASP A 493 15.24 30.03 12.50
C ASP A 493 15.80 30.05 13.94
N ALA A 494 15.79 31.24 14.59
CA ALA A 494 16.27 31.44 15.96
C ALA A 494 15.44 30.69 17.03
N LYS A 495 14.23 30.19 16.67
CA LYS A 495 13.35 29.36 17.50
C LYS A 495 12.99 28.10 16.72
N PRO A 496 13.95 27.17 16.59
CA PRO A 496 13.76 26.02 15.72
C PRO A 496 12.60 25.14 16.17
N ASP A 497 12.02 24.42 15.23
CA ASP A 497 10.89 23.55 15.46
C ASP A 497 11.29 22.14 15.86
N LEU A 498 10.43 21.45 16.61
CA LEU A 498 10.59 20.03 16.91
C LEU A 498 10.31 19.16 15.68
N GLY A 499 11.07 18.08 15.58
CA GLY A 499 10.89 17.10 14.52
C GLY A 499 11.63 17.43 13.22
N ALA A 500 11.28 16.70 12.16
CA ALA A 500 12.01 16.69 10.90
C ALA A 500 11.79 17.94 10.03
N TYR A 501 10.78 18.74 10.31
CA TYR A 501 10.38 19.87 9.47
C TYR A 501 10.36 21.18 10.23
N GLU A 502 10.78 22.24 9.56
CA GLU A 502 10.63 23.63 9.98
C GLU A 502 9.37 24.22 9.37
N TYR A 503 8.52 24.84 10.17
CA TYR A 503 7.32 25.52 9.70
C TYR A 503 7.69 26.81 8.94
N LYS A 504 7.07 27.00 7.81
CA LYS A 504 7.10 28.30 7.08
C LYS A 504 5.68 28.71 6.75
N GLU A 505 5.39 30.01 6.93
CA GLU A 505 4.11 30.60 6.56
C GLU A 505 3.88 30.60 5.04
#